data_76089dbe851384ba2e0550082b6b1a53
#
_entry.id   76089dbe851384ba2e0550082b6b1a53
#
_cell.length_a   1.000
_cell.length_b   1.000
_cell.length_c   1.000
_cell.angle_alpha   90.00
_cell.angle_beta   90.00
_cell.angle_gamma   90.00
#
_symmetry.space_group_name_H-M   'P 1'
#
loop_
_entity.id
_entity.type
_entity.pdbx_description
1 polymer ?
#
loop_
_entity_poly.entity_id
_entity_poly.type
_entity_poly.pdbx_seq_one_letter_code
_entity_poly.pdbx_strand_id
1 'polypeptide(L)'
;MVMGFTTYIIKKVLIYFSVLLATLTILYIFTFPILQEVIAKSINFQVAQFSQTLFKNAHNLNSTQIQIAVEKYRESLIIAYGLNQPIIDKYFIQMYNLIRFDFGTAYFLQAPSGSREVGAIIAYYLPNTILLFTTATIIFIVVGTIIGLLSAKSKFWEKIIAIIAVIHSSIPTWWLGFVLIAALAYAVKVFPPGGMTSVPPPKNPFDYGISVLYHMSLPLITIFIVNVGGFAYIVRSLVTSIMKEDFVITAKARGLPDSRILYRHVLRSASPSIATQAILALAGSLGGSLTTEVVFEWPGVGLLTYVAISLNDLPVILGITYVLTVVLLVGLFLGELVYGLLDPRIKVGE
;
A
#
# COMPACT_ATOMS: atom_id res chain seq x y z
N MET A 1 -30.05 2.24 23.75
CA MET A 1 -29.01 1.81 24.71
C MET A 1 -27.67 2.35 24.18
N VAL A 2 -27.13 3.38 24.83
CA VAL A 2 -25.87 4.02 24.34
C VAL A 2 -24.75 3.01 24.57
N MET A 3 -24.14 2.52 23.47
CA MET A 3 -22.99 1.64 23.59
C MET A 3 -21.84 2.41 24.21
N GLY A 4 -21.24 1.88 25.30
CA GLY A 4 -20.05 2.49 25.87
C GLY A 4 -18.89 2.50 24.87
N PHE A 5 -17.98 3.48 24.96
CA PHE A 5 -16.79 3.62 24.11
C PHE A 5 -15.98 2.31 23.98
N THR A 6 -15.83 1.57 25.08
CA THR A 6 -15.16 0.26 25.12
C THR A 6 -15.86 -0.77 24.23
N THR A 7 -17.21 -0.84 24.30
CA THR A 7 -17.99 -1.77 23.47
C THR A 7 -17.89 -1.42 21.99
N TYR A 8 -17.85 -0.14 21.65
CA TYR A 8 -17.61 0.33 20.28
C TYR A 8 -16.26 -0.14 19.75
N ILE A 9 -15.17 0.08 20.52
CA ILE A 9 -13.83 -0.37 20.14
C ILE A 9 -13.80 -1.88 19.94
N ILE A 10 -14.33 -2.67 20.88
CA ILE A 10 -14.34 -4.13 20.77
C ILE A 10 -15.10 -4.57 19.51
N LYS A 11 -16.27 -3.99 19.25
CA LYS A 11 -17.05 -4.29 18.04
C LYS A 11 -16.25 -3.98 16.76
N LYS A 12 -15.58 -2.84 16.71
CA LYS A 12 -14.75 -2.44 15.54
C LYS A 12 -13.56 -3.37 15.34
N VAL A 13 -12.85 -3.70 16.41
CA VAL A 13 -11.73 -4.67 16.34
C VAL A 13 -12.23 -6.02 15.82
N LEU A 14 -13.37 -6.51 16.29
CA LEU A 14 -13.96 -7.75 15.79
C LEU A 14 -14.34 -7.67 14.31
N ILE A 15 -14.91 -6.55 13.86
CA ILE A 15 -15.26 -6.33 12.46
C ILE A 15 -13.98 -6.35 11.60
N TYR A 16 -12.96 -5.57 11.95
CA TYR A 16 -11.71 -5.51 11.20
C TYR A 16 -10.97 -6.86 11.20
N PHE A 17 -10.99 -7.56 12.31
CA PHE A 17 -10.44 -8.92 12.39
C PHE A 17 -11.21 -9.89 11.48
N SER A 18 -12.53 -9.81 11.44
CA SER A 18 -13.35 -10.63 10.53
C SER A 18 -13.07 -10.31 9.06
N VAL A 19 -12.91 -9.02 8.72
CA VAL A 19 -12.53 -8.58 7.36
C VAL A 19 -11.14 -9.12 7.00
N LEU A 20 -10.17 -9.04 7.91
CA LEU A 20 -8.84 -9.60 7.72
C LEU A 20 -8.91 -11.10 7.42
N LEU A 21 -9.60 -11.88 8.27
CA LEU A 21 -9.76 -13.32 8.06
C LEU A 21 -10.45 -13.65 6.74
N ALA A 22 -11.50 -12.92 6.38
CA ALA A 22 -12.19 -13.11 5.10
C ALA A 22 -11.27 -12.85 3.92
N THR A 23 -10.51 -11.74 3.95
CA THR A 23 -9.55 -11.39 2.91
C THR A 23 -8.48 -12.46 2.76
N LEU A 24 -7.91 -12.94 3.87
CA LEU A 24 -6.89 -13.98 3.87
C LEU A 24 -7.43 -15.33 3.38
N THR A 25 -8.67 -15.67 3.75
CA THR A 25 -9.33 -16.89 3.29
C THR A 25 -9.53 -16.86 1.78
N ILE A 26 -10.04 -15.75 1.26
CA ILE A 26 -10.21 -15.55 -0.19
C ILE A 26 -8.86 -15.66 -0.90
N LEU A 27 -7.84 -14.97 -0.40
CA LEU A 27 -6.49 -15.02 -0.95
C LEU A 27 -5.95 -16.45 -0.95
N TYR A 28 -6.11 -17.18 0.15
CA TYR A 28 -5.68 -18.60 0.26
C TYR A 28 -6.36 -19.48 -0.79
N ILE A 29 -7.68 -19.34 -0.96
CA ILE A 29 -8.43 -20.13 -1.94
C ILE A 29 -7.89 -19.93 -3.35
N PHE A 30 -7.58 -18.70 -3.74
CA PHE A 30 -7.07 -18.39 -5.08
C PHE A 30 -5.60 -18.75 -5.28
N THR A 31 -4.78 -18.62 -4.25
CA THR A 31 -3.33 -18.85 -4.36
C THR A 31 -2.93 -20.30 -4.10
N PHE A 32 -3.75 -21.06 -3.37
CA PHE A 32 -3.44 -22.42 -2.97
C PHE A 32 -3.19 -23.39 -4.15
N PRO A 33 -4.02 -23.42 -5.22
CA PRO A 33 -3.77 -24.28 -6.38
C PRO A 33 -2.43 -23.93 -7.06
N ILE A 34 -2.13 -22.65 -7.18
CA ILE A 34 -0.88 -22.15 -7.77
C ILE A 34 0.31 -22.57 -6.91
N LEU A 35 0.19 -22.45 -5.59
CA LEU A 35 1.21 -22.86 -4.63
C LEU A 35 1.51 -24.35 -4.75
N GLN A 36 0.49 -25.19 -4.85
CA GLN A 36 0.66 -26.63 -5.02
C GLN A 36 1.40 -26.98 -6.32
N GLU A 37 1.06 -26.31 -7.42
CA GLU A 37 1.73 -26.53 -8.70
C GLU A 37 3.20 -26.12 -8.66
N VAL A 38 3.52 -24.95 -8.06
CA VAL A 38 4.90 -24.46 -7.92
C VAL A 38 5.72 -25.41 -7.04
N ILE A 39 5.17 -25.83 -5.91
CA ILE A 39 5.84 -26.82 -5.03
C ILE A 39 6.07 -28.13 -5.77
N ALA A 40 5.08 -28.65 -6.48
CA ALA A 40 5.22 -29.89 -7.24
C ALA A 40 6.32 -29.79 -8.32
N LYS A 41 6.39 -28.65 -9.05
CA LYS A 41 7.47 -28.39 -10.01
C LYS A 41 8.83 -28.31 -9.32
N SER A 42 8.93 -27.67 -8.17
CA SER A 42 10.16 -27.59 -7.38
C SER A 42 10.63 -28.95 -6.91
N ILE A 43 9.73 -29.80 -6.42
CA ILE A 43 10.03 -31.18 -6.03
C ILE A 43 10.55 -31.97 -7.23
N ASN A 44 9.85 -31.89 -8.37
CA ASN A 44 10.29 -32.61 -9.58
C ASN A 44 11.68 -32.16 -10.03
N PHE A 45 11.99 -30.86 -9.95
CA PHE A 45 13.32 -30.35 -10.29
C PHE A 45 14.40 -30.86 -9.32
N GLN A 46 14.15 -30.82 -8.01
CA GLN A 46 15.09 -31.32 -6.99
C GLN A 46 15.32 -32.85 -7.14
N VAL A 47 14.26 -33.59 -7.39
CA VAL A 47 14.34 -35.04 -7.63
C VAL A 47 15.15 -35.36 -8.89
N ALA A 48 14.97 -34.59 -9.98
CA ALA A 48 15.75 -34.76 -11.20
C ALA A 48 17.25 -34.45 -10.97
N GLN A 49 17.58 -33.39 -10.23
CA GLN A 49 18.98 -33.10 -9.86
C GLN A 49 19.59 -34.20 -9.00
N PHE A 50 18.85 -34.66 -7.98
CA PHE A 50 19.31 -35.74 -7.12
C PHE A 50 19.56 -37.02 -7.92
N SER A 51 18.63 -37.38 -8.82
CA SER A 51 18.77 -38.52 -9.72
C SER A 51 20.02 -38.41 -10.59
N GLN A 52 20.27 -37.27 -11.24
CA GLN A 52 21.47 -37.01 -12.05
C GLN A 52 22.76 -37.15 -11.24
N THR A 53 22.75 -36.65 -10.00
CA THR A 53 23.91 -36.72 -9.10
C THR A 53 24.19 -38.21 -8.70
N LEU A 54 23.13 -38.97 -8.41
CA LEU A 54 23.28 -40.41 -8.12
C LEU A 54 23.83 -41.18 -9.32
N PHE A 55 23.30 -40.93 -10.54
CA PHE A 55 23.81 -41.61 -11.74
C PHE A 55 25.29 -41.28 -12.02
N LYS A 56 25.76 -40.09 -11.69
CA LYS A 56 27.17 -39.70 -11.88
C LYS A 56 28.11 -40.29 -10.86
N ASN A 57 27.68 -40.39 -9.58
CA ASN A 57 28.56 -40.70 -8.46
C ASN A 57 28.44 -42.12 -7.92
N ALA A 58 27.40 -42.87 -8.27
CA ALA A 58 27.08 -44.16 -7.67
C ALA A 58 27.49 -45.33 -8.60
N HIS A 59 28.81 -45.48 -8.83
CA HIS A 59 29.35 -46.57 -9.66
C HIS A 59 29.01 -48.00 -9.16
N ASN A 60 28.54 -48.15 -7.91
CA ASN A 60 28.26 -49.45 -7.27
C ASN A 60 26.76 -49.70 -7.03
N LEU A 61 25.85 -48.85 -7.47
CA LEU A 61 24.40 -49.03 -7.27
C LEU A 61 23.74 -49.60 -8.52
N ASN A 62 22.89 -50.62 -8.30
CA ASN A 62 22.05 -51.17 -9.36
C ASN A 62 20.90 -50.17 -9.68
N SER A 63 20.39 -50.19 -10.92
CA SER A 63 19.30 -49.35 -11.40
C SER A 63 18.09 -49.35 -10.45
N THR A 64 17.75 -50.49 -9.89
CA THR A 64 16.65 -50.66 -8.92
C THR A 64 16.93 -49.93 -7.60
N GLN A 65 18.17 -49.93 -7.12
CA GLN A 65 18.57 -49.23 -5.89
C GLN A 65 18.54 -47.72 -6.08
N ILE A 66 18.93 -47.22 -7.27
CA ILE A 66 18.83 -45.80 -7.64
C ILE A 66 17.36 -45.37 -7.66
N GLN A 67 16.47 -46.16 -8.27
CA GLN A 67 15.04 -45.83 -8.29
C GLN A 67 14.43 -45.74 -6.89
N ILE A 68 14.76 -46.69 -6.00
CA ILE A 68 14.28 -46.69 -4.60
C ILE A 68 14.80 -45.47 -3.85
N ALA A 69 16.07 -45.08 -4.06
CA ALA A 69 16.64 -43.89 -3.42
C ALA A 69 15.98 -42.58 -3.92
N VAL A 70 15.72 -42.47 -5.22
CA VAL A 70 15.03 -41.33 -5.83
C VAL A 70 13.60 -41.22 -5.32
N GLU A 71 12.87 -42.34 -5.20
CA GLU A 71 11.49 -42.29 -4.70
C GLU A 71 11.43 -41.95 -3.20
N LYS A 72 12.32 -42.51 -2.38
CA LYS A 72 12.45 -42.08 -0.97
C LYS A 72 12.77 -40.60 -0.82
N TYR A 73 13.62 -40.04 -1.68
CA TYR A 73 13.93 -38.64 -1.68
C TYR A 73 12.70 -37.82 -2.09
N ARG A 74 11.94 -38.24 -3.10
CA ARG A 74 10.67 -37.64 -3.50
C ARG A 74 9.67 -37.61 -2.34
N GLU A 75 9.46 -38.78 -1.68
CA GLU A 75 8.56 -38.86 -0.52
C GLU A 75 8.99 -37.96 0.62
N SER A 76 10.28 -37.87 0.91
CA SER A 76 10.80 -36.96 1.94
C SER A 76 10.52 -35.51 1.62
N LEU A 77 10.60 -35.08 0.35
CA LEU A 77 10.25 -33.75 -0.09
C LEU A 77 8.73 -33.50 0.00
N ILE A 78 7.89 -34.47 -0.41
CA ILE A 78 6.43 -34.37 -0.30
C ILE A 78 6.01 -34.13 1.17
N ILE A 79 6.63 -34.86 2.10
CA ILE A 79 6.40 -34.69 3.54
C ILE A 79 6.94 -33.34 4.03
N ALA A 80 8.16 -32.98 3.64
CA ALA A 80 8.81 -31.73 4.07
C ALA A 80 8.03 -30.48 3.60
N TYR A 81 7.47 -30.53 2.39
CA TYR A 81 6.62 -29.45 1.86
C TYR A 81 5.14 -29.59 2.25
N GLY A 82 4.78 -30.62 3.03
CA GLY A 82 3.43 -30.83 3.53
C GLY A 82 2.40 -31.15 2.45
N LEU A 83 2.79 -31.62 1.26
CA LEU A 83 1.83 -31.91 0.19
C LEU A 83 0.88 -33.08 0.51
N ASN A 84 1.26 -33.93 1.43
CA ASN A 84 0.46 -35.07 1.91
C ASN A 84 -0.61 -34.70 2.94
N GLN A 85 -0.61 -33.47 3.44
CA GLN A 85 -1.57 -33.03 4.45
C GLN A 85 -2.93 -32.65 3.82
N PRO A 86 -4.06 -32.85 4.53
CA PRO A 86 -5.37 -32.36 4.10
C PRO A 86 -5.37 -30.85 3.89
N ILE A 87 -6.16 -30.37 2.92
CA ILE A 87 -6.26 -28.94 2.57
C ILE A 87 -6.68 -28.11 3.79
N ILE A 88 -7.59 -28.64 4.60
CA ILE A 88 -8.12 -27.96 5.79
C ILE A 88 -7.01 -27.74 6.82
N ASP A 89 -6.18 -28.74 7.08
CA ASP A 89 -5.08 -28.62 8.04
C ASP A 89 -4.06 -27.57 7.57
N LYS A 90 -3.72 -27.59 6.29
CA LYS A 90 -2.84 -26.57 5.67
C LYS A 90 -3.40 -25.17 5.82
N TYR A 91 -4.72 -25.01 5.61
CA TYR A 91 -5.39 -23.72 5.80
C TYR A 91 -5.23 -23.19 7.23
N PHE A 92 -5.53 -24.02 8.23
CA PHE A 92 -5.42 -23.61 9.63
C PHE A 92 -3.98 -23.33 10.06
N ILE A 93 -3.02 -24.14 9.61
CA ILE A 93 -1.59 -23.91 9.84
C ILE A 93 -1.17 -22.57 9.23
N GLN A 94 -1.55 -22.32 7.98
CA GLN A 94 -1.23 -21.06 7.31
C GLN A 94 -1.85 -19.85 8.00
N MET A 95 -3.13 -19.92 8.38
CA MET A 95 -3.79 -18.84 9.12
C MET A 95 -3.15 -18.59 10.48
N TYR A 96 -2.79 -19.64 11.20
CA TYR A 96 -2.08 -19.53 12.47
C TYR A 96 -0.72 -18.85 12.31
N ASN A 97 0.06 -19.24 11.32
CA ASN A 97 1.37 -18.63 11.04
C ASN A 97 1.21 -17.15 10.65
N LEU A 98 0.24 -16.82 9.77
CA LEU A 98 -0.04 -15.44 9.38
C LEU A 98 -0.40 -14.55 10.58
N ILE A 99 -1.25 -15.03 11.50
CA ILE A 99 -1.63 -14.27 12.71
C ILE A 99 -0.40 -14.00 13.59
N ARG A 100 0.60 -14.87 13.57
CA ARG A 100 1.87 -14.69 14.30
C ARG A 100 2.91 -13.88 13.54
N PHE A 101 2.60 -13.37 12.36
CA PHE A 101 3.53 -12.69 11.46
C PHE A 101 4.69 -13.59 11.01
N ASP A 102 4.47 -14.89 11.01
CA ASP A 102 5.40 -15.86 10.42
C ASP A 102 4.97 -16.12 8.98
N PHE A 103 5.66 -15.48 8.04
CA PHE A 103 5.40 -15.60 6.61
C PHE A 103 6.26 -16.66 5.93
N GLY A 104 7.12 -17.35 6.71
CA GLY A 104 8.08 -18.30 6.19
C GLY A 104 9.23 -17.65 5.43
N THR A 105 9.84 -18.42 4.54
CA THR A 105 11.01 -18.03 3.74
C THR A 105 10.67 -17.87 2.28
N ALA A 106 11.25 -16.85 1.65
CA ALA A 106 11.16 -16.59 0.22
C ALA A 106 11.88 -17.68 -0.59
N TYR A 107 11.32 -18.00 -1.75
CA TYR A 107 11.92 -19.02 -2.65
C TYR A 107 13.12 -18.45 -3.42
N PHE A 108 13.00 -17.24 -3.91
CA PHE A 108 13.97 -16.61 -4.80
C PHE A 108 14.51 -15.29 -4.26
N LEU A 109 13.70 -14.54 -3.53
CA LEU A 109 14.03 -13.21 -3.04
C LEU A 109 14.80 -13.25 -1.73
N GLN A 110 15.59 -12.20 -1.51
CA GLN A 110 16.30 -11.97 -0.25
C GLN A 110 16.36 -10.47 0.05
N ALA A 111 16.38 -10.12 1.32
CA ALA A 111 16.66 -8.77 1.76
C ALA A 111 18.11 -8.40 1.45
N PRO A 112 18.47 -7.10 1.40
CA PRO A 112 19.87 -6.67 1.26
C PRO A 112 20.79 -7.19 2.35
N SER A 113 20.26 -7.58 3.51
CA SER A 113 20.98 -8.27 4.59
C SER A 113 21.34 -9.72 4.28
N GLY A 114 20.85 -10.29 3.16
CA GLY A 114 20.98 -11.70 2.80
C GLY A 114 19.89 -12.59 3.43
N SER A 115 19.00 -12.07 4.27
CA SER A 115 17.92 -12.84 4.87
C SER A 115 16.86 -13.20 3.80
N ARG A 116 16.40 -14.46 3.83
CA ARG A 116 15.28 -14.97 3.03
C ARG A 116 13.95 -14.96 3.79
N GLU A 117 13.93 -14.54 5.05
CA GLU A 117 12.70 -14.39 5.82
C GLU A 117 11.81 -13.33 5.17
N VAL A 118 10.58 -13.70 4.83
CA VAL A 118 9.64 -12.81 4.15
C VAL A 118 9.37 -11.55 4.97
N GLY A 119 9.24 -11.68 6.30
CA GLY A 119 9.08 -10.55 7.21
C GLY A 119 10.23 -9.55 7.12
N ALA A 120 11.48 -10.02 7.07
CA ALA A 120 12.66 -9.18 6.94
C ALA A 120 12.72 -8.46 5.58
N ILE A 121 12.31 -9.16 4.50
CA ILE A 121 12.22 -8.56 3.18
C ILE A 121 11.20 -7.43 3.18
N ILE A 122 9.97 -7.68 3.66
CA ILE A 122 8.91 -6.67 3.69
C ILE A 122 9.30 -5.48 4.57
N ALA A 123 9.90 -5.73 5.74
CA ALA A 123 10.35 -4.69 6.66
C ALA A 123 11.38 -3.73 6.04
N TYR A 124 12.16 -4.18 5.07
CA TYR A 124 13.09 -3.32 4.33
C TYR A 124 12.39 -2.41 3.33
N TYR A 125 11.38 -2.91 2.60
CA TYR A 125 10.70 -2.16 1.53
C TYR A 125 9.55 -1.29 2.00
N LEU A 126 8.81 -1.71 3.03
CA LEU A 126 7.61 -1.02 3.52
C LEU A 126 7.84 0.43 3.97
N PRO A 127 8.90 0.77 4.71
CA PRO A 127 9.18 2.15 5.09
C PRO A 127 9.35 3.09 3.89
N ASN A 128 9.92 2.62 2.79
CA ASN A 128 10.13 3.41 1.58
C ASN A 128 8.80 3.74 0.89
N THR A 129 7.87 2.79 0.83
CA THR A 129 6.51 3.01 0.33
C THR A 129 5.79 4.05 1.18
N ILE A 130 5.82 3.88 2.51
CA ILE A 130 5.19 4.83 3.44
C ILE A 130 5.81 6.22 3.27
N LEU A 131 7.13 6.33 3.21
CA LEU A 131 7.83 7.60 3.04
C LEU A 131 7.35 8.34 1.80
N LEU A 132 7.33 7.70 0.63
CA LEU A 132 6.95 8.34 -0.62
C LEU A 132 5.47 8.73 -0.64
N PHE A 133 4.58 7.75 -0.42
CA PHE A 133 3.14 7.96 -0.63
C PHE A 133 2.52 8.80 0.48
N THR A 134 2.93 8.63 1.74
CA THR A 134 2.40 9.46 2.84
C THR A 134 2.87 10.90 2.70
N THR A 135 4.13 11.14 2.31
CA THR A 135 4.62 12.51 2.05
C THR A 135 3.85 13.17 0.91
N ALA A 136 3.67 12.47 -0.22
CA ALA A 136 2.88 12.99 -1.34
C ALA A 136 1.44 13.30 -0.92
N THR A 137 0.84 12.42 -0.11
CA THR A 137 -0.53 12.55 0.38
C THR A 137 -0.67 13.78 1.29
N ILE A 138 0.24 13.98 2.23
CA ILE A 138 0.24 15.16 3.10
C ILE A 138 0.32 16.44 2.24
N ILE A 139 1.21 16.47 1.26
CA ILE A 139 1.39 17.63 0.40
C ILE A 139 0.12 17.93 -0.40
N PHE A 140 -0.49 16.94 -1.06
CA PHE A 140 -1.69 17.21 -1.84
C PHE A 140 -2.92 17.52 -0.95
N ILE A 141 -3.03 16.98 0.26
CA ILE A 141 -4.08 17.33 1.22
C ILE A 141 -3.95 18.80 1.62
N VAL A 142 -2.77 19.24 2.02
CA VAL A 142 -2.55 20.62 2.46
C VAL A 142 -2.81 21.60 1.31
N VAL A 143 -2.17 21.40 0.17
CA VAL A 143 -2.30 22.28 -0.99
C VAL A 143 -3.72 22.22 -1.58
N GLY A 144 -4.30 21.03 -1.71
CA GLY A 144 -5.66 20.82 -2.21
C GLY A 144 -6.71 21.47 -1.29
N THR A 145 -6.51 21.43 0.04
CA THR A 145 -7.38 22.15 0.99
C THR A 145 -7.32 23.66 0.77
N ILE A 146 -6.13 24.21 0.63
CA ILE A 146 -5.94 25.65 0.38
C ILE A 146 -6.62 26.06 -0.94
N ILE A 147 -6.34 25.32 -2.02
CA ILE A 147 -6.94 25.56 -3.34
C ILE A 147 -8.47 25.44 -3.27
N GLY A 148 -8.99 24.40 -2.64
CA GLY A 148 -10.42 24.16 -2.48
C GLY A 148 -11.13 25.29 -1.74
N LEU A 149 -10.56 25.78 -0.64
CA LEU A 149 -11.07 26.92 0.14
C LEU A 149 -11.06 28.23 -0.67
N LEU A 150 -9.94 28.54 -1.33
CA LEU A 150 -9.81 29.78 -2.12
C LEU A 150 -10.78 29.79 -3.31
N SER A 151 -10.98 28.66 -3.94
CA SER A 151 -11.87 28.52 -5.10
C SER A 151 -13.37 28.60 -4.76
N ALA A 152 -13.76 28.32 -3.52
CA ALA A 152 -15.14 28.41 -3.07
C ALA A 152 -15.73 29.83 -3.15
N LYS A 153 -14.89 30.86 -3.29
CA LYS A 153 -15.31 32.27 -3.38
C LYS A 153 -15.85 32.69 -4.74
N SER A 154 -15.64 31.89 -5.81
CA SER A 154 -15.94 32.30 -7.18
C SER A 154 -16.45 31.15 -8.04
N LYS A 155 -17.55 31.39 -8.78
CA LYS A 155 -18.09 30.45 -9.77
C LYS A 155 -17.11 30.18 -10.94
N PHE A 156 -16.22 31.13 -11.25
CA PHE A 156 -15.19 30.96 -12.27
C PHE A 156 -14.18 29.89 -11.83
N TRP A 157 -13.65 30.00 -10.62
CA TRP A 157 -12.73 29.01 -10.08
C TRP A 157 -13.38 27.64 -9.87
N GLU A 158 -14.70 27.60 -9.66
CA GLU A 158 -15.45 26.35 -9.61
C GLU A 158 -15.28 25.53 -10.89
N LYS A 159 -15.54 26.16 -12.02
CA LYS A 159 -15.44 25.50 -13.33
C LYS A 159 -14.01 25.05 -13.60
N ILE A 160 -13.03 25.90 -13.32
CA ILE A 160 -11.60 25.56 -13.52
C ILE A 160 -11.20 24.35 -12.69
N ILE A 161 -11.52 24.32 -11.40
CA ILE A 161 -11.14 23.19 -10.54
C ILE A 161 -11.90 21.92 -10.90
N ALA A 162 -13.17 22.01 -11.29
CA ALA A 162 -13.90 20.87 -11.78
C ALA A 162 -13.23 20.26 -13.04
N ILE A 163 -12.83 21.13 -14.00
CA ILE A 163 -12.11 20.67 -15.21
C ILE A 163 -10.76 20.05 -14.84
N ILE A 164 -9.98 20.72 -13.99
CA ILE A 164 -8.69 20.21 -13.51
C ILE A 164 -8.88 18.86 -12.81
N ALA A 165 -9.87 18.73 -11.93
CA ALA A 165 -10.14 17.49 -11.22
C ALA A 165 -10.47 16.34 -12.19
N VAL A 166 -11.29 16.59 -13.20
CA VAL A 166 -11.63 15.59 -14.24
C VAL A 166 -10.38 15.20 -15.04
N ILE A 167 -9.59 16.17 -15.50
CA ILE A 167 -8.35 15.90 -16.25
C ILE A 167 -7.38 15.06 -15.40
N HIS A 168 -7.11 15.49 -14.16
CA HIS A 168 -6.17 14.80 -13.28
C HIS A 168 -6.63 13.38 -12.94
N SER A 169 -7.92 13.18 -12.64
CA SER A 169 -8.44 11.84 -12.34
C SER A 169 -8.49 10.91 -13.56
N SER A 170 -8.42 11.45 -14.77
CA SER A 170 -8.40 10.66 -16.00
C SER A 170 -7.00 10.22 -16.43
N ILE A 171 -5.96 10.83 -15.86
CA ILE A 171 -4.57 10.52 -16.20
C ILE A 171 -4.03 9.41 -15.27
N PRO A 172 -3.63 8.24 -15.81
CA PRO A 172 -2.97 7.23 -15.00
C PRO A 172 -1.64 7.75 -14.45
N THR A 173 -1.41 7.59 -13.14
CA THR A 173 -0.19 8.09 -12.47
C THR A 173 1.09 7.56 -13.13
N TRP A 174 1.11 6.27 -13.48
CA TRP A 174 2.25 5.65 -14.14
C TRP A 174 2.54 6.26 -15.52
N TRP A 175 1.51 6.61 -16.29
CA TRP A 175 1.67 7.25 -17.60
C TRP A 175 2.27 8.66 -17.45
N LEU A 176 1.73 9.48 -16.53
CA LEU A 176 2.29 10.79 -16.25
C LEU A 176 3.74 10.66 -15.76
N GLY A 177 4.04 9.64 -14.96
CA GLY A 177 5.40 9.32 -14.53
C GLY A 177 6.36 9.16 -15.70
N PHE A 178 6.02 8.35 -16.69
CA PHE A 178 6.84 8.19 -17.90
C PHE A 178 7.03 9.50 -18.67
N VAL A 179 5.96 10.29 -18.82
CA VAL A 179 6.04 11.60 -19.50
C VAL A 179 6.99 12.54 -18.77
N LEU A 180 6.87 12.63 -17.44
CA LEU A 180 7.74 13.49 -16.63
C LEU A 180 9.19 13.00 -16.58
N ILE A 181 9.43 11.69 -16.54
CA ILE A 181 10.79 11.12 -16.67
C ILE A 181 11.39 11.52 -18.01
N ALA A 182 10.66 11.32 -19.12
CA ALA A 182 11.15 11.68 -20.44
C ALA A 182 11.48 13.18 -20.55
N ALA A 183 10.59 14.04 -20.04
CA ALA A 183 10.75 15.49 -20.12
C ALA A 183 11.80 16.02 -19.13
N LEU A 184 11.70 15.67 -17.84
CA LEU A 184 12.46 16.33 -16.78
C LEU A 184 13.76 15.59 -16.42
N ALA A 185 13.82 14.26 -16.60
CA ALA A 185 15.04 13.51 -16.33
C ALA A 185 15.93 13.37 -17.57
N TYR A 186 15.36 13.13 -18.75
CA TYR A 186 16.16 12.90 -19.95
C TYR A 186 16.34 14.16 -20.82
N ALA A 187 15.28 14.93 -21.09
CA ALA A 187 15.39 16.09 -21.96
C ALA A 187 15.98 17.31 -21.21
N VAL A 188 15.45 17.67 -20.06
CA VAL A 188 15.90 18.85 -19.26
C VAL A 188 17.01 18.48 -18.28
N LYS A 189 17.08 17.23 -17.83
CA LYS A 189 18.10 16.69 -16.91
C LYS A 189 18.13 17.37 -15.52
N VAL A 190 16.96 17.73 -15.00
CA VAL A 190 16.82 18.38 -13.68
C VAL A 190 16.60 17.36 -12.57
N PHE A 191 15.96 16.23 -12.87
CA PHE A 191 15.65 15.19 -11.90
C PHE A 191 16.24 13.85 -12.29
N PRO A 192 16.50 12.94 -11.31
CA PRO A 192 16.91 11.58 -11.61
C PRO A 192 15.74 10.78 -12.23
N PRO A 193 16.03 9.83 -13.12
CA PRO A 193 14.98 9.04 -13.79
C PRO A 193 14.31 8.04 -12.88
N GLY A 194 14.97 7.59 -11.80
CA GLY A 194 14.47 6.58 -10.88
C GLY A 194 15.46 6.23 -9.78
N GLY A 195 15.11 5.22 -8.98
CA GLY A 195 15.88 4.81 -7.81
C GLY A 195 15.58 5.67 -6.57
N MET A 196 16.19 5.32 -5.45
CA MET A 196 16.00 6.03 -4.18
C MET A 196 17.19 6.95 -3.85
N THR A 197 18.37 6.64 -4.33
CA THR A 197 19.61 7.38 -4.07
C THR A 197 20.54 7.30 -5.28
N SER A 198 21.56 8.16 -5.32
CA SER A 198 22.67 8.04 -6.26
C SER A 198 23.42 6.70 -6.12
N VAL A 199 24.07 6.28 -7.18
CA VAL A 199 24.91 5.06 -7.20
C VAL A 199 26.36 5.48 -7.43
N PRO A 200 27.29 5.19 -6.47
CA PRO A 200 27.07 4.57 -5.17
C PRO A 200 26.33 5.50 -4.19
N PRO A 201 25.62 4.94 -3.18
CA PRO A 201 24.91 5.77 -2.20
C PRO A 201 25.89 6.55 -1.33
N PRO A 202 25.55 7.80 -0.93
CA PRO A 202 26.38 8.61 -0.07
C PRO A 202 26.61 7.94 1.31
N LYS A 203 27.83 8.03 1.81
CA LYS A 203 28.19 7.45 3.12
C LYS A 203 27.77 8.33 4.30
N ASN A 204 27.73 9.64 4.12
CA ASN A 204 27.30 10.61 5.12
C ASN A 204 25.74 10.57 5.23
N PRO A 205 25.14 10.41 6.42
CA PRO A 205 23.69 10.36 6.60
C PRO A 205 22.96 11.62 6.08
N PHE A 206 23.57 12.79 6.19
CA PHE A 206 22.98 14.04 5.69
C PHE A 206 22.92 14.05 4.15
N ASP A 207 24.02 13.70 3.47
CA ASP A 207 24.08 13.63 2.01
C ASP A 207 23.17 12.51 1.47
N TYR A 208 23.07 11.40 2.22
CA TYR A 208 22.12 10.33 1.93
C TYR A 208 20.67 10.84 1.96
N GLY A 209 20.29 11.58 3.01
CA GLY A 209 18.96 12.18 3.12
C GLY A 209 18.65 13.15 1.97
N ILE A 210 19.61 14.00 1.59
CA ILE A 210 19.48 14.90 0.43
C ILE A 210 19.30 14.10 -0.87
N SER A 211 20.08 13.04 -1.05
CA SER A 211 19.97 12.17 -2.23
C SER A 211 18.59 11.51 -2.30
N VAL A 212 18.05 11.02 -1.18
CA VAL A 212 16.69 10.45 -1.10
C VAL A 212 15.64 11.49 -1.48
N LEU A 213 15.71 12.71 -0.93
CA LEU A 213 14.76 13.79 -1.25
C LEU A 213 14.82 14.17 -2.73
N TYR A 214 16.02 14.19 -3.32
CA TYR A 214 16.20 14.51 -4.73
C TYR A 214 15.60 13.42 -5.64
N HIS A 215 15.80 12.14 -5.33
CA HIS A 215 15.22 11.03 -6.09
C HIS A 215 13.71 10.89 -5.86
N MET A 216 13.22 11.26 -4.69
CA MET A 216 11.79 11.25 -4.35
C MET A 216 11.02 12.37 -5.05
N SER A 217 11.68 13.46 -5.47
CA SER A 217 11.02 14.68 -5.96
C SER A 217 10.15 14.43 -7.20
N LEU A 218 10.63 13.70 -8.20
CA LEU A 218 9.89 13.44 -9.43
C LEU A 218 8.67 12.53 -9.21
N PRO A 219 8.76 11.39 -8.51
CA PRO A 219 7.57 10.63 -8.11
C PRO A 219 6.61 11.43 -7.23
N LEU A 220 7.09 12.28 -6.30
CA LEU A 220 6.24 13.17 -5.51
C LEU A 220 5.44 14.13 -6.38
N ILE A 221 6.09 14.83 -7.32
CA ILE A 221 5.45 15.75 -8.26
C ILE A 221 4.37 15.01 -9.06
N THR A 222 4.67 13.80 -9.52
CA THR A 222 3.73 12.99 -10.29
C THR A 222 2.47 12.64 -9.48
N ILE A 223 2.64 12.12 -8.27
CA ILE A 223 1.52 11.76 -7.38
C ILE A 223 0.74 13.01 -6.99
N PHE A 224 1.42 14.11 -6.70
CA PHE A 224 0.81 15.40 -6.36
C PHE A 224 -0.08 15.91 -7.50
N ILE A 225 0.42 16.01 -8.72
CA ILE A 225 -0.33 16.50 -9.88
C ILE A 225 -1.62 15.70 -10.07
N VAL A 226 -1.55 14.37 -10.02
CA VAL A 226 -2.73 13.51 -10.25
C VAL A 226 -3.80 13.68 -9.16
N ASN A 227 -3.41 13.94 -7.90
CA ASN A 227 -4.34 13.89 -6.77
C ASN A 227 -4.82 15.26 -6.29
N VAL A 228 -4.02 16.32 -6.44
CA VAL A 228 -4.32 17.65 -5.87
C VAL A 228 -5.62 18.25 -6.38
N GLY A 229 -5.90 18.11 -7.68
CA GLY A 229 -7.13 18.64 -8.30
C GLY A 229 -8.39 17.95 -7.76
N GLY A 230 -8.37 16.64 -7.65
CA GLY A 230 -9.48 15.87 -7.09
C GLY A 230 -9.76 16.22 -5.63
N PHE A 231 -8.71 16.31 -4.81
CA PHE A 231 -8.86 16.68 -3.40
C PHE A 231 -9.35 18.12 -3.22
N ALA A 232 -8.83 19.05 -4.01
CA ALA A 232 -9.30 20.44 -4.02
C ALA A 232 -10.79 20.55 -4.40
N TYR A 233 -11.24 19.77 -5.35
CA TYR A 233 -12.65 19.72 -5.75
C TYR A 233 -13.54 19.18 -4.62
N ILE A 234 -13.12 18.12 -3.93
CA ILE A 234 -13.83 17.59 -2.75
C ILE A 234 -13.97 18.65 -1.67
N VAL A 235 -12.87 19.28 -1.27
CA VAL A 235 -12.88 20.35 -0.25
C VAL A 235 -13.79 21.50 -0.66
N ARG A 236 -13.69 21.94 -1.92
CA ARG A 236 -14.54 23.00 -2.43
C ARG A 236 -16.02 22.63 -2.38
N SER A 237 -16.37 21.40 -2.78
CA SER A 237 -17.76 20.92 -2.74
C SER A 237 -18.34 20.96 -1.31
N LEU A 238 -17.57 20.47 -0.34
CA LEU A 238 -17.94 20.52 1.10
C LEU A 238 -18.16 21.97 1.58
N VAL A 239 -17.21 22.84 1.27
CA VAL A 239 -17.29 24.26 1.65
C VAL A 239 -18.48 24.96 1.01
N THR A 240 -18.71 24.73 -0.28
CA THR A 240 -19.82 25.35 -1.01
C THR A 240 -21.20 24.87 -0.52
N SER A 241 -21.31 23.61 -0.09
CA SER A 241 -22.51 23.08 0.54
C SER A 241 -22.83 23.86 1.83
N ILE A 242 -21.83 24.00 2.71
CA ILE A 242 -22.00 24.72 3.98
C ILE A 242 -22.26 26.22 3.79
N MET A 243 -21.73 26.83 2.73
CA MET A 243 -21.99 28.24 2.42
C MET A 243 -23.46 28.55 2.13
N LYS A 244 -24.29 27.56 1.91
CA LYS A 244 -25.75 27.69 1.67
C LYS A 244 -26.59 27.53 2.95
N GLU A 245 -25.98 27.19 4.08
CA GLU A 245 -26.65 26.98 5.35
C GLU A 245 -27.16 28.31 5.94
N ASP A 246 -28.26 28.27 6.69
CA ASP A 246 -28.93 29.44 7.26
C ASP A 246 -28.05 30.28 8.17
N PHE A 247 -27.14 29.68 8.92
CA PHE A 247 -26.22 30.40 9.78
C PHE A 247 -25.24 31.28 8.98
N VAL A 248 -24.90 30.88 7.76
CA VAL A 248 -24.05 31.67 6.85
C VAL A 248 -24.84 32.85 6.28
N ILE A 249 -26.10 32.64 5.90
CA ILE A 249 -27.02 33.69 5.44
C ILE A 249 -27.20 34.71 6.54
N THR A 250 -27.44 34.28 7.78
CA THR A 250 -27.57 35.13 8.93
C THR A 250 -26.29 35.92 9.21
N ALA A 251 -25.11 35.31 9.08
CA ALA A 251 -23.83 36.00 9.26
C ALA A 251 -23.62 37.09 8.21
N LYS A 252 -24.00 36.86 6.96
CA LYS A 252 -23.97 37.84 5.87
C LYS A 252 -24.94 39.01 6.15
N ALA A 253 -26.18 38.71 6.59
CA ALA A 253 -27.16 39.70 6.96
C ALA A 253 -26.69 40.64 8.10
N ARG A 254 -25.83 40.13 8.99
CA ARG A 254 -25.16 40.88 10.05
C ARG A 254 -23.97 41.74 9.59
N GLY A 255 -23.67 41.73 8.28
CA GLY A 255 -22.58 42.54 7.71
C GLY A 255 -21.17 41.96 7.96
N LEU A 256 -21.02 40.70 8.34
CA LEU A 256 -19.70 40.11 8.51
C LEU A 256 -18.99 39.99 7.16
N PRO A 257 -17.67 40.32 7.09
CA PRO A 257 -16.92 40.18 5.84
C PRO A 257 -16.77 38.72 5.41
N ASP A 258 -16.82 38.47 4.10
CA ASP A 258 -16.79 37.12 3.51
C ASP A 258 -15.60 36.28 3.98
N SER A 259 -14.43 36.89 4.19
CA SER A 259 -13.26 36.19 4.71
C SER A 259 -13.49 35.66 6.13
N ARG A 260 -14.12 36.43 7.01
CA ARG A 260 -14.44 36.00 8.38
C ARG A 260 -15.48 34.89 8.36
N ILE A 261 -16.48 35.00 7.49
CA ILE A 261 -17.49 33.95 7.29
C ILE A 261 -16.82 32.66 6.84
N LEU A 262 -15.96 32.72 5.79
CA LEU A 262 -15.30 31.55 5.25
C LEU A 262 -14.38 30.86 6.27
N TYR A 263 -13.44 31.61 6.86
CA TYR A 263 -12.41 31.00 7.70
C TYR A 263 -12.88 30.66 9.13
N ARG A 264 -13.78 31.45 9.71
CA ARG A 264 -14.20 31.29 11.11
C ARG A 264 -15.49 30.47 11.27
N HIS A 265 -16.39 30.54 10.31
CA HIS A 265 -17.68 29.86 10.39
C HIS A 265 -17.74 28.62 9.46
N VAL A 266 -17.52 28.82 8.16
CA VAL A 266 -17.66 27.74 7.16
C VAL A 266 -16.57 26.69 7.32
N LEU A 267 -15.29 27.10 7.39
CA LEU A 267 -14.18 26.16 7.54
C LEU A 267 -14.30 25.34 8.83
N ARG A 268 -14.69 25.98 9.93
CA ARG A 268 -14.92 25.27 11.20
C ARG A 268 -16.01 24.21 11.09
N SER A 269 -17.08 24.51 10.34
CA SER A 269 -18.16 23.55 10.10
C SER A 269 -17.78 22.48 9.09
N ALA A 270 -16.91 22.78 8.11
CA ALA A 270 -16.43 21.84 7.10
C ALA A 270 -15.29 20.94 7.60
N SER A 271 -14.53 21.39 8.63
CA SER A 271 -13.30 20.73 9.06
C SER A 271 -13.48 19.25 9.45
N PRO A 272 -14.56 18.78 10.09
CA PRO A 272 -14.72 17.36 10.35
C PRO A 272 -14.78 16.51 9.05
N SER A 273 -15.56 16.97 8.07
CA SER A 273 -15.68 16.27 6.79
C SER A 273 -14.37 16.31 5.98
N ILE A 274 -13.66 17.44 5.99
CA ILE A 274 -12.34 17.56 5.35
C ILE A 274 -11.33 16.63 6.03
N ALA A 275 -11.33 16.59 7.36
CA ALA A 275 -10.46 15.70 8.12
C ALA A 275 -10.74 14.23 7.81
N THR A 276 -12.01 13.84 7.67
CA THR A 276 -12.38 12.47 7.25
C THR A 276 -11.76 12.12 5.90
N GLN A 277 -11.90 13.00 4.89
CA GLN A 277 -11.31 12.77 3.57
C GLN A 277 -9.78 12.69 3.64
N ALA A 278 -9.15 13.54 4.44
CA ALA A 278 -7.70 13.52 4.67
C ALA A 278 -7.24 12.21 5.31
N ILE A 279 -7.96 11.73 6.32
CA ILE A 279 -7.65 10.47 7.02
C ILE A 279 -7.80 9.27 6.07
N LEU A 280 -8.88 9.23 5.28
CA LEU A 280 -9.07 8.16 4.28
C LEU A 280 -7.96 8.17 3.22
N ALA A 281 -7.55 9.35 2.75
CA ALA A 281 -6.44 9.49 1.83
C ALA A 281 -5.11 9.02 2.45
N LEU A 282 -4.84 9.38 3.71
CA LEU A 282 -3.64 8.92 4.44
C LEU A 282 -3.66 7.41 4.66
N ALA A 283 -4.78 6.82 5.07
CA ALA A 283 -4.90 5.37 5.20
C ALA A 283 -4.64 4.66 3.87
N GLY A 284 -5.21 5.17 2.76
CA GLY A 284 -4.97 4.66 1.41
C GLY A 284 -3.51 4.77 0.96
N SER A 285 -2.79 5.81 1.39
CA SER A 285 -1.38 6.02 1.02
C SER A 285 -0.44 4.94 1.55
N LEU A 286 -0.80 4.29 2.64
CA LEU A 286 0.03 3.25 3.26
C LEU A 286 0.17 1.99 2.38
N GLY A 287 -0.77 1.76 1.46
CA GLY A 287 -0.73 0.65 0.50
C GLY A 287 0.21 0.86 -0.68
N GLY A 288 0.68 2.09 -0.90
CA GLY A 288 1.54 2.42 -2.04
C GLY A 288 0.86 2.25 -3.40
N SER A 289 1.67 2.15 -4.45
CA SER A 289 1.22 1.87 -5.81
C SER A 289 2.27 1.05 -6.56
N LEU A 290 1.91 -0.16 -6.95
CA LEU A 290 2.78 -1.05 -7.72
C LEU A 290 3.31 -0.35 -8.98
N THR A 291 2.41 0.24 -9.78
CA THR A 291 2.78 0.84 -11.06
C THR A 291 3.68 2.05 -10.91
N THR A 292 3.44 2.90 -9.91
CA THR A 292 4.26 4.09 -9.66
C THR A 292 5.66 3.70 -9.19
N GLU A 293 5.77 2.76 -8.25
CA GLU A 293 7.06 2.31 -7.74
C GLU A 293 7.89 1.61 -8.82
N VAL A 294 7.25 0.82 -9.69
CA VAL A 294 7.94 0.18 -10.84
C VAL A 294 8.45 1.23 -11.81
N VAL A 295 7.63 2.22 -12.18
CA VAL A 295 8.01 3.26 -13.17
C VAL A 295 9.19 4.09 -12.69
N PHE A 296 9.24 4.42 -11.41
CA PHE A 296 10.32 5.20 -10.81
C PHE A 296 11.45 4.35 -10.20
N GLU A 297 11.39 3.01 -10.36
CA GLU A 297 12.33 2.09 -9.72
C GLU A 297 12.49 2.36 -8.20
N TRP A 298 11.42 2.86 -7.57
CA TRP A 298 11.41 3.17 -6.14
C TRP A 298 11.38 1.88 -5.34
N PRO A 299 12.35 1.62 -4.43
CA PRO A 299 12.47 0.34 -3.73
C PRO A 299 11.43 0.21 -2.60
N GLY A 300 10.17 0.19 -2.97
CA GLY A 300 9.02 0.00 -2.09
C GLY A 300 8.35 -1.35 -2.27
N VAL A 301 7.24 -1.54 -1.54
CA VAL A 301 6.48 -2.82 -1.52
C VAL A 301 5.81 -3.09 -2.87
N GLY A 302 5.43 -2.06 -3.62
CA GLY A 302 4.87 -2.22 -4.97
C GLY A 302 5.90 -2.80 -5.95
N LEU A 303 7.13 -2.27 -5.96
CA LEU A 303 8.22 -2.83 -6.75
C LEU A 303 8.56 -4.26 -6.30
N LEU A 304 8.62 -4.50 -4.99
CA LEU A 304 8.81 -5.84 -4.44
C LEU A 304 7.70 -6.80 -4.91
N THR A 305 6.44 -6.36 -4.92
CA THR A 305 5.30 -7.15 -5.41
C THR A 305 5.47 -7.52 -6.88
N TYR A 306 5.86 -6.57 -7.72
CA TYR A 306 6.12 -6.83 -9.13
C TYR A 306 7.21 -7.89 -9.34
N VAL A 307 8.32 -7.77 -8.62
CA VAL A 307 9.42 -8.74 -8.71
C VAL A 307 8.99 -10.10 -8.18
N ALA A 308 8.27 -10.16 -7.05
CA ALA A 308 7.76 -11.40 -6.47
C ALA A 308 6.80 -12.13 -7.42
N ILE A 309 5.90 -11.40 -8.10
CA ILE A 309 5.00 -11.97 -9.12
C ILE A 309 5.81 -12.49 -10.31
N SER A 310 6.79 -11.73 -10.80
CA SER A 310 7.62 -12.12 -11.94
C SER A 310 8.44 -13.38 -11.68
N LEU A 311 8.86 -13.60 -10.43
CA LEU A 311 9.62 -14.77 -9.99
C LEU A 311 8.71 -15.91 -9.47
N ASN A 312 7.39 -15.71 -9.38
CA ASN A 312 6.44 -16.62 -8.73
C ASN A 312 6.83 -16.93 -7.26
N ASP A 313 7.34 -15.93 -6.53
CA ASP A 313 7.70 -16.09 -5.12
C ASP A 313 6.46 -15.92 -4.22
N LEU A 314 5.67 -16.98 -4.16
CA LEU A 314 4.37 -16.99 -3.48
C LEU A 314 4.42 -16.63 -2.00
N PRO A 315 5.39 -17.10 -1.18
CA PRO A 315 5.49 -16.66 0.21
C PRO A 315 5.60 -15.14 0.35
N VAL A 316 6.37 -14.48 -0.52
CA VAL A 316 6.52 -13.03 -0.53
C VAL A 316 5.22 -12.34 -0.94
N ILE A 317 4.53 -12.82 -1.98
CA ILE A 317 3.24 -12.27 -2.43
C ILE A 317 2.19 -12.36 -1.31
N LEU A 318 2.09 -13.51 -0.65
CA LEU A 318 1.16 -13.72 0.47
C LEU A 318 1.49 -12.81 1.66
N GLY A 319 2.77 -12.76 2.04
CA GLY A 319 3.25 -11.91 3.13
C GLY A 319 2.97 -10.42 2.87
N ILE A 320 3.25 -9.92 1.67
CA ILE A 320 2.95 -8.54 1.26
C ILE A 320 1.45 -8.26 1.36
N THR A 321 0.62 -9.13 0.79
CA THR A 321 -0.84 -8.94 0.79
C THR A 321 -1.38 -8.89 2.22
N TYR A 322 -0.87 -9.78 3.10
CA TYR A 322 -1.22 -9.77 4.51
C TYR A 322 -0.83 -8.44 5.18
N VAL A 323 0.45 -8.06 5.08
CA VAL A 323 0.98 -6.85 5.73
C VAL A 323 0.26 -5.60 5.25
N LEU A 324 0.06 -5.45 3.93
CA LEU A 324 -0.67 -4.29 3.39
C LEU A 324 -2.13 -4.27 3.84
N THR A 325 -2.79 -5.43 3.93
CA THR A 325 -4.16 -5.52 4.47
C THR A 325 -4.20 -5.07 5.94
N VAL A 326 -3.28 -5.57 6.77
CA VAL A 326 -3.20 -5.17 8.20
C VAL A 326 -2.92 -3.67 8.32
N VAL A 327 -1.94 -3.15 7.58
CA VAL A 327 -1.59 -1.72 7.59
C VAL A 327 -2.78 -0.85 7.18
N LEU A 328 -3.51 -1.24 6.13
CA LEU A 328 -4.72 -0.53 5.70
C LEU A 328 -5.81 -0.56 6.78
N LEU A 329 -6.10 -1.73 7.34
CA LEU A 329 -7.14 -1.88 8.37
C LEU A 329 -6.81 -1.11 9.64
N VAL A 330 -5.54 -1.11 10.06
CA VAL A 330 -5.05 -0.30 11.19
C VAL A 330 -5.16 1.18 10.86
N GLY A 331 -4.77 1.60 9.66
CA GLY A 331 -4.92 3.00 9.20
C GLY A 331 -6.37 3.47 9.22
N LEU A 332 -7.30 2.66 8.72
CA LEU A 332 -8.74 2.95 8.75
C LEU A 332 -9.28 3.00 10.19
N PHE A 333 -8.89 2.05 11.03
CA PHE A 333 -9.30 2.03 12.43
C PHE A 333 -8.84 3.25 13.20
N LEU A 334 -7.56 3.63 13.06
CA LEU A 334 -7.02 4.87 13.65
C LEU A 334 -7.74 6.10 13.10
N GLY A 335 -8.05 6.10 11.81
CA GLY A 335 -8.83 7.15 11.16
C GLY A 335 -10.22 7.31 11.76
N GLU A 336 -10.93 6.23 11.99
CA GLU A 336 -12.24 6.26 12.65
C GLU A 336 -12.18 6.78 14.11
N LEU A 337 -11.13 6.41 14.85
CA LEU A 337 -10.92 6.94 16.20
C LEU A 337 -10.69 8.45 16.20
N VAL A 338 -9.83 8.94 15.30
CA VAL A 338 -9.55 10.38 15.16
C VAL A 338 -10.81 11.13 14.73
N TYR A 339 -11.59 10.56 13.80
CA TYR A 339 -12.85 11.13 13.36
C TYR A 339 -13.86 11.25 14.52
N GLY A 340 -14.01 10.19 15.31
CA GLY A 340 -14.89 10.20 16.50
C GLY A 340 -14.49 11.23 17.56
N LEU A 341 -13.19 11.57 17.64
CA LEU A 341 -12.68 12.64 18.53
C LEU A 341 -12.90 14.04 17.96
N LEU A 342 -12.85 14.20 16.63
CA LEU A 342 -12.97 15.51 15.96
C LEU A 342 -14.43 15.96 15.79
N ASP A 343 -15.37 15.05 15.64
CA ASP A 343 -16.80 15.37 15.48
C ASP A 343 -17.62 15.00 16.73
N PRO A 344 -17.86 15.98 17.64
CA PRO A 344 -18.67 15.75 18.84
C PRO A 344 -20.16 15.46 18.54
N ARG A 345 -20.60 15.59 17.28
CA ARG A 345 -21.95 15.25 16.85
C ARG A 345 -22.11 13.75 16.63
N ILE A 346 -21.01 13.05 16.40
CA ILE A 346 -20.99 11.61 16.32
C ILE A 346 -20.78 11.10 17.72
N LYS A 347 -21.87 10.72 18.36
CA LYS A 347 -21.77 9.96 19.59
C LYS A 347 -21.13 8.61 19.23
N VAL A 348 -19.84 8.48 19.57
CA VAL A 348 -19.11 7.23 19.42
C VAL A 348 -19.87 6.18 20.23
N GLY A 349 -20.68 5.36 19.54
CA GLY A 349 -21.47 4.30 20.18
C GLY A 349 -23.00 4.34 19.98
N GLU A 350 -23.53 5.24 19.12
CA GLU A 350 -24.91 5.14 18.61
C GLU A 350 -24.99 4.39 17.29
#